data_22ec2b1e4baadb1122f949db59c03541
#
_entry.id   22ec2b1e4baadb1122f949db59c03541
#
_cell.length_a   1.000
_cell.length_b   1.000
_cell.length_c   1.000
_cell.angle_alpha   90.00
_cell.angle_beta   90.00
_cell.angle_gamma   90.00
#
_symmetry.space_group_name_H-M   'P 1'
#
loop_
_entity.id
_entity.type
_entity.pdbx_description
1 polymer ?
#
loop_
_entity_poly.entity_id
_entity_poly.type
_entity_poly.pdbx_seq_one_letter_code
_entity_poly.pdbx_strand_id
1 'polypeptide(L)'
;MRYFIVTMEEKSITRAAEILCITRSPLGKVICDLEERLDGKLFIRKYNTLEATPLAVSLYKKIKPIHDTLAAIEDDLSHKSKNIKVNLIFDVSMPYNIYKYYISILESEGMQFTHHRIFVTPEIMAHLKQAPSTIIFSFRGLSDIEGNHKVVLSTDYLSILVPEKVNHEHLCDPDYMHLVPVLIKSSPYIEQIKNCLSFSLKNHLPFLHFQEVDSDLFAMLYTVAHGSAIVVLPESMADIYQIKGVKKITFRDLIINKTVYHNLQTKELPIFNQVIEIIEDLA
;
A
#
# COMPACT_ATOMS: atom_id res chain seq x y z
N MET A 1 12.42 17.34 -3.61
CA MET A 1 11.43 16.49 -2.90
C MET A 1 12.02 15.17 -2.40
N ARG A 2 12.83 14.43 -3.17
CA ARG A 2 13.48 13.17 -2.73
C ARG A 2 14.18 13.27 -1.37
N TYR A 3 14.95 14.33 -1.13
CA TYR A 3 15.66 14.55 0.14
C TYR A 3 14.71 14.66 1.33
N PHE A 4 13.59 15.35 1.16
CA PHE A 4 12.54 15.46 2.18
C PHE A 4 11.91 14.08 2.44
N ILE A 5 11.54 13.32 1.41
CA ILE A 5 10.92 11.99 1.53
C ILE A 5 11.82 11.04 2.33
N VAL A 6 13.11 10.91 1.93
CA VAL A 6 14.06 10.05 2.65
C VAL A 6 14.26 10.51 4.10
N THR A 7 14.27 11.82 4.35
CA THR A 7 14.39 12.35 5.73
C THR A 7 13.16 12.00 6.59
N MET A 8 11.96 12.02 5.99
CA MET A 8 10.71 11.62 6.66
C MET A 8 10.71 10.12 7.03
N GLU A 9 11.19 9.28 6.13
CA GLU A 9 11.23 7.82 6.30
C GLU A 9 12.25 7.40 7.36
N GLU A 10 13.45 7.99 7.32
CA GLU A 10 14.55 7.65 8.23
C GLU A 10 14.45 8.31 9.61
N LYS A 11 13.69 9.37 9.76
CA LYS A 11 13.58 10.17 11.00
C LYS A 11 14.95 10.55 11.59
N SER A 12 15.96 10.66 10.71
CA SER A 12 17.36 10.93 11.05
C SER A 12 18.08 11.60 9.87
N ILE A 13 18.60 12.81 10.10
CA ILE A 13 19.41 13.52 9.09
C ILE A 13 20.68 12.73 8.72
N THR A 14 21.28 12.03 9.67
CA THR A 14 22.49 11.23 9.44
C THR A 14 22.20 10.07 8.51
N ARG A 15 21.20 9.25 8.84
CA ARG A 15 20.81 8.09 8.02
C ARG A 15 20.31 8.52 6.64
N ALA A 16 19.48 9.57 6.58
CA ALA A 16 19.02 10.10 5.32
C ALA A 16 20.16 10.57 4.42
N ALA A 17 21.18 11.22 4.99
CA ALA A 17 22.37 11.66 4.26
C ALA A 17 23.18 10.48 3.73
N GLU A 18 23.34 9.41 4.53
CA GLU A 18 24.01 8.16 4.12
C GLU A 18 23.27 7.49 2.94
N ILE A 19 21.96 7.33 3.02
CA ILE A 19 21.13 6.74 1.95
C ILE A 19 21.21 7.58 0.67
N LEU A 20 21.25 8.91 0.81
CA LEU A 20 21.33 9.83 -0.32
C LEU A 20 22.75 10.00 -0.86
N CYS A 21 23.76 9.33 -0.26
CA CYS A 21 25.20 9.44 -0.60
C CYS A 21 25.69 10.90 -0.59
N ILE A 22 25.23 11.70 0.39
CA ILE A 22 25.65 13.09 0.57
C ILE A 22 26.07 13.34 2.03
N THR A 23 26.69 14.49 2.30
CA THR A 23 26.95 14.89 3.68
C THR A 23 25.76 15.57 4.33
N ARG A 24 25.72 15.64 5.67
CA ARG A 24 24.61 16.22 6.44
C ARG A 24 24.36 17.70 6.14
N SER A 25 25.41 18.47 5.84
CA SER A 25 25.28 19.92 5.63
C SER A 25 24.47 20.28 4.38
N PRO A 26 24.72 19.71 3.18
CA PRO A 26 23.87 19.92 2.02
C PRO A 26 22.43 19.46 2.24
N LEU A 27 22.20 18.30 2.90
CA LEU A 27 20.85 17.83 3.21
C LEU A 27 20.11 18.84 4.12
N GLY A 28 20.79 19.30 5.18
CA GLY A 28 20.23 20.28 6.09
C GLY A 28 19.85 21.57 5.38
N LYS A 29 20.69 22.06 4.44
CA LYS A 29 20.39 23.26 3.65
C LYS A 29 19.14 23.07 2.76
N VAL A 30 19.05 21.96 2.04
CA VAL A 30 17.87 21.67 1.20
C VAL A 30 16.58 21.58 2.00
N ILE A 31 16.63 21.02 3.22
CA ILE A 31 15.46 20.98 4.10
C ILE A 31 15.10 22.42 4.58
N CYS A 32 16.08 23.23 4.98
CA CYS A 32 15.84 24.62 5.36
C CYS A 32 15.25 25.44 4.21
N ASP A 33 15.80 25.33 3.00
CA ASP A 33 15.29 26.02 1.81
C ASP A 33 13.82 25.62 1.51
N LEU A 34 13.46 24.34 1.78
CA LEU A 34 12.08 23.87 1.64
C LEU A 34 11.17 24.43 2.74
N GLU A 35 11.63 24.49 3.97
CA GLU A 35 10.91 25.11 5.10
C GLU A 35 10.64 26.60 4.85
N GLU A 36 11.62 27.34 4.34
CA GLU A 36 11.47 28.75 3.96
C GLU A 36 10.41 28.95 2.87
N ARG A 37 10.42 28.09 1.84
CA ARG A 37 9.42 28.12 0.74
C ARG A 37 8.00 27.86 1.22
N LEU A 38 7.85 27.05 2.27
CA LEU A 38 6.55 26.64 2.82
C LEU A 38 6.11 27.54 3.99
N ASP A 39 6.95 28.50 4.36
CA ASP A 39 6.76 29.38 5.52
C ASP A 39 6.43 28.56 6.80
N GLY A 40 7.16 27.43 6.98
CA GLY A 40 6.89 26.58 8.12
C GLY A 40 7.94 25.48 8.34
N LYS A 41 8.13 25.11 9.60
CA LYS A 41 9.05 24.03 9.97
C LYS A 41 8.49 22.67 9.61
N LEU A 42 9.32 21.85 8.96
CA LEU A 42 9.02 20.47 8.64
C LEU A 42 9.50 19.51 9.72
N PHE A 43 10.62 19.84 10.38
CA PHE A 43 11.19 18.98 11.41
C PHE A 43 11.55 19.73 12.68
N ILE A 44 11.33 19.06 13.81
CA ILE A 44 11.74 19.50 15.14
C ILE A 44 12.87 18.58 15.61
N ARG A 45 14.01 19.17 15.97
CA ARG A 45 15.15 18.42 16.53
C ARG A 45 14.94 18.24 18.03
N LYS A 46 14.84 16.99 18.47
CA LYS A 46 14.95 16.60 19.88
C LYS A 46 16.28 15.90 20.12
N TYR A 47 16.68 15.73 21.38
CA TYR A 47 18.02 15.34 21.82
C TYR A 47 18.66 14.21 21.00
N ASN A 48 17.91 13.22 20.52
CA ASN A 48 18.41 12.13 19.66
C ASN A 48 17.48 11.74 18.51
N THR A 49 16.40 12.50 18.26
CA THR A 49 15.40 12.17 17.28
C THR A 49 15.00 13.38 16.43
N LEU A 50 14.60 13.12 15.21
CA LEU A 50 14.00 14.09 14.31
C LEU A 50 12.49 13.81 14.25
N GLU A 51 11.69 14.72 14.75
CA GLU A 51 10.23 14.60 14.72
C GLU A 51 9.64 15.42 13.57
N ALA A 52 8.74 14.81 12.82
CA ALA A 52 8.02 15.47 11.75
C ALA A 52 6.89 16.34 12.32
N THR A 53 6.75 17.58 11.83
CA THR A 53 5.62 18.44 12.16
C THR A 53 4.34 17.98 11.44
N PRO A 54 3.15 18.45 11.85
CA PRO A 54 1.91 18.20 11.11
C PRO A 54 1.98 18.68 9.64
N LEU A 55 2.70 19.77 9.38
CA LEU A 55 2.97 20.28 8.03
C LEU A 55 3.78 19.25 7.22
N ALA A 56 4.85 18.69 7.80
CA ALA A 56 5.66 17.66 7.14
C ALA A 56 4.86 16.40 6.84
N VAL A 57 4.03 15.95 7.78
CA VAL A 57 3.15 14.77 7.58
C VAL A 57 2.16 15.03 6.45
N SER A 58 1.52 16.19 6.43
CA SER A 58 0.58 16.57 5.35
C SER A 58 1.28 16.65 3.99
N LEU A 59 2.45 17.25 3.93
CA LEU A 59 3.25 17.36 2.71
C LEU A 59 3.67 15.95 2.22
N TYR A 60 4.13 15.10 3.12
CA TYR A 60 4.57 13.74 2.79
C TYR A 60 3.43 12.90 2.18
N LYS A 61 2.24 12.92 2.79
CA LYS A 61 1.05 12.23 2.26
C LYS A 61 0.67 12.68 0.85
N LYS A 62 0.92 13.93 0.50
CA LYS A 62 0.64 14.46 -0.85
C LYS A 62 1.74 14.18 -1.86
N ILE A 63 3.00 14.28 -1.45
CA ILE A 63 4.15 14.21 -2.36
C ILE A 63 4.63 12.77 -2.59
N LYS A 64 4.58 11.90 -1.59
CA LYS A 64 5.06 10.51 -1.70
C LYS A 64 4.37 9.74 -2.83
N PRO A 65 3.03 9.77 -2.98
CA PRO A 65 2.36 9.11 -4.11
C PRO A 65 2.85 9.58 -5.47
N ILE A 66 3.03 10.90 -5.63
CA ILE A 66 3.49 11.49 -6.90
C ILE A 66 4.93 11.08 -7.20
N HIS A 67 5.79 11.11 -6.17
CA HIS A 67 7.19 10.72 -6.29
C HIS A 67 7.34 9.24 -6.68
N ASP A 68 6.56 8.34 -6.07
CA ASP A 68 6.61 6.92 -6.37
C ASP A 68 6.10 6.61 -7.78
N THR A 69 5.09 7.34 -8.24
CA THR A 69 4.63 7.27 -9.64
C THR A 69 5.74 7.66 -10.61
N LEU A 70 6.45 8.77 -10.33
CA LEU A 70 7.57 9.21 -11.16
C LEU A 70 8.72 8.21 -11.13
N ALA A 71 9.07 7.66 -9.96
CA ALA A 71 10.11 6.66 -9.83
C ALA A 71 9.80 5.40 -10.64
N ALA A 72 8.54 4.92 -10.60
CA ALA A 72 8.10 3.78 -11.39
C ALA A 72 8.25 4.04 -12.92
N ILE A 73 7.93 5.25 -13.37
CA ILE A 73 8.09 5.65 -14.78
C ILE A 73 9.57 5.76 -15.16
N GLU A 74 10.41 6.34 -14.29
CA GLU A 74 11.86 6.47 -14.53
C GLU A 74 12.55 5.11 -14.60
N ASP A 75 12.18 4.16 -13.73
CA ASP A 75 12.69 2.79 -13.77
C ASP A 75 12.32 2.08 -15.07
N ASP A 76 11.09 2.22 -15.55
CA ASP A 76 10.65 1.69 -16.84
C ASP A 76 11.49 2.22 -18.03
N LEU A 77 11.86 3.48 -17.98
CA LEU A 77 12.66 4.11 -19.04
C LEU A 77 14.16 3.75 -18.96
N SER A 78 14.68 3.49 -17.77
CA SER A 78 16.10 3.19 -17.55
C SER A 78 16.48 1.75 -17.91
N HIS A 79 15.52 0.81 -17.87
CA HIS A 79 15.75 -0.62 -18.15
C HIS A 79 15.96 -0.99 -19.62
N LYS A 80 16.07 -0.03 -20.53
CA LYS A 80 16.39 -0.28 -21.95
C LYS A 80 17.80 -0.82 -22.22
N SER A 81 18.65 -1.03 -21.20
CA SER A 81 19.97 -1.63 -21.42
C SER A 81 20.42 -2.56 -20.29
N LYS A 82 20.56 -3.85 -20.64
CA LYS A 82 21.36 -4.92 -20.03
C LYS A 82 20.92 -5.46 -18.65
N ASN A 83 20.40 -6.65 -18.69
CA ASN A 83 19.81 -7.54 -17.70
C ASN A 83 18.33 -7.17 -17.44
N ILE A 84 17.44 -7.96 -18.03
CA ILE A 84 15.98 -7.79 -17.86
C ILE A 84 15.65 -8.08 -16.41
N LYS A 85 15.68 -7.05 -15.57
CA LYS A 85 15.07 -7.10 -14.24
C LYS A 85 13.59 -6.85 -14.42
N VAL A 86 12.77 -7.69 -13.83
CA VAL A 86 11.33 -7.46 -13.80
C VAL A 86 11.01 -6.37 -12.79
N ASN A 87 10.15 -5.44 -13.18
CA ASN A 87 9.63 -4.42 -12.29
C ASN A 87 8.23 -4.82 -11.80
N LEU A 88 8.08 -5.04 -10.50
CA LEU A 88 6.83 -5.45 -9.86
C LEU A 88 6.17 -4.24 -9.20
N ILE A 89 5.01 -3.87 -9.69
CA ILE A 89 4.20 -2.80 -9.11
C ILE A 89 3.02 -3.43 -8.36
N PHE A 90 2.90 -3.10 -7.09
CA PHE A 90 1.80 -3.55 -6.25
C PHE A 90 0.87 -2.37 -5.97
N ASP A 91 -0.38 -2.48 -6.42
CA ASP A 91 -1.39 -1.47 -6.10
C ASP A 91 -1.68 -1.46 -4.60
N VAL A 92 -1.95 -0.28 -4.05
CA VAL A 92 -2.22 -0.11 -2.61
C VAL A 92 -3.49 -0.81 -2.12
N SER A 93 -4.37 -1.26 -3.03
CA SER A 93 -5.51 -2.12 -2.70
C SER A 93 -5.08 -3.47 -2.12
N MET A 94 -3.87 -3.93 -2.45
CA MET A 94 -3.28 -5.10 -1.82
C MET A 94 -2.86 -4.77 -0.38
N PRO A 95 -3.32 -5.53 0.63
CA PRO A 95 -2.88 -5.37 2.01
C PRO A 95 -1.36 -5.42 2.15
N TYR A 96 -0.80 -4.56 3.01
CA TYR A 96 0.65 -4.43 3.17
C TYR A 96 1.35 -5.74 3.51
N ASN A 97 0.72 -6.58 4.33
CA ASN A 97 1.29 -7.87 4.75
C ASN A 97 1.37 -8.86 3.57
N ILE A 98 0.35 -8.89 2.69
CA ILE A 98 0.39 -9.73 1.47
C ILE A 98 1.48 -9.25 0.52
N TYR A 99 1.58 -7.94 0.30
CA TYR A 99 2.67 -7.37 -0.49
C TYR A 99 4.05 -7.80 0.05
N LYS A 100 4.27 -7.66 1.36
CA LYS A 100 5.55 -8.07 1.99
C LYS A 100 5.79 -9.58 1.89
N TYR A 101 4.76 -10.36 2.03
CA TYR A 101 4.82 -11.82 1.88
C TYR A 101 5.25 -12.23 0.46
N TYR A 102 4.64 -11.65 -0.58
CA TYR A 102 5.04 -11.91 -1.96
C TYR A 102 6.49 -11.52 -2.25
N ILE A 103 6.91 -10.35 -1.79
CA ILE A 103 8.31 -9.92 -1.93
C ILE A 103 9.25 -10.92 -1.26
N SER A 104 8.97 -11.33 -0.02
CA SER A 104 9.83 -12.26 0.73
C SER A 104 9.98 -13.61 0.04
N ILE A 105 8.91 -14.13 -0.56
CA ILE A 105 8.96 -15.41 -1.27
C ILE A 105 9.72 -15.29 -2.58
N LEU A 106 9.44 -14.27 -3.38
CA LEU A 106 10.17 -14.04 -4.63
C LEU A 106 11.67 -13.85 -4.39
N GLU A 107 12.05 -13.18 -3.29
CA GLU A 107 13.45 -13.06 -2.85
C GLU A 107 14.04 -14.41 -2.43
N SER A 108 13.29 -15.24 -1.69
CA SER A 108 13.74 -16.57 -1.25
C SER A 108 13.96 -17.56 -2.41
N GLU A 109 13.21 -17.39 -3.50
CA GLU A 109 13.39 -18.13 -4.76
C GLU A 109 14.56 -17.56 -5.61
N GLY A 110 15.29 -16.58 -5.09
CA GLY A 110 16.47 -16.01 -5.74
C GLY A 110 16.15 -15.12 -6.95
N MET A 111 14.92 -14.67 -7.09
CA MET A 111 14.49 -13.81 -8.19
C MET A 111 15.09 -12.40 -8.08
N GLN A 112 15.51 -11.85 -9.21
CA GLN A 112 16.00 -10.47 -9.29
C GLN A 112 14.93 -9.57 -9.89
N PHE A 113 14.40 -8.66 -9.09
CA PHE A 113 13.36 -7.72 -9.49
C PHE A 113 13.52 -6.38 -8.76
N THR A 114 12.88 -5.36 -9.28
CA THR A 114 12.57 -4.13 -8.55
C THR A 114 11.11 -4.16 -8.12
N HIS A 115 10.75 -3.48 -7.06
CA HIS A 115 9.37 -3.45 -6.63
C HIS A 115 8.94 -2.10 -6.04
N HIS A 116 7.68 -1.73 -6.31
CA HIS A 116 7.07 -0.52 -5.77
C HIS A 116 5.65 -0.85 -5.30
N ARG A 117 5.24 -0.23 -4.19
CA ARG A 117 3.84 -0.27 -3.76
C ARG A 117 3.26 1.14 -3.86
N ILE A 118 2.40 1.35 -4.87
CA ILE A 118 1.86 2.65 -5.25
C ILE A 118 0.35 2.58 -5.50
N PHE A 119 -0.32 3.72 -5.53
CA PHE A 119 -1.68 3.80 -6.06
C PHE A 119 -1.62 3.85 -7.59
N VAL A 120 -2.03 2.77 -8.24
CA VAL A 120 -1.98 2.66 -9.71
C VAL A 120 -3.07 3.53 -10.33
N THR A 121 -2.66 4.51 -11.09
CA THR A 121 -3.54 5.45 -11.80
C THR A 121 -3.74 5.03 -13.27
N PRO A 122 -4.73 5.60 -14.00
CA PRO A 122 -4.88 5.36 -15.44
C PRO A 122 -3.63 5.70 -16.25
N GLU A 123 -2.86 6.71 -15.84
CA GLU A 123 -1.62 7.11 -16.48
C GLU A 123 -0.55 6.03 -16.37
N ILE A 124 -0.40 5.41 -15.18
CA ILE A 124 0.50 4.27 -14.98
C ILE A 124 0.06 3.09 -15.85
N MET A 125 -1.23 2.80 -15.91
CA MET A 125 -1.77 1.76 -16.79
C MET A 125 -1.50 2.04 -18.28
N ALA A 126 -1.54 3.31 -18.71
CA ALA A 126 -1.20 3.68 -20.07
C ALA A 126 0.30 3.46 -20.38
N HIS A 127 1.18 3.72 -19.42
CA HIS A 127 2.61 3.45 -19.53
C HIS A 127 2.95 1.96 -19.59
N LEU A 128 2.16 1.09 -18.96
CA LEU A 128 2.38 -0.36 -18.95
C LEU A 128 2.53 -0.93 -20.37
N LYS A 129 1.81 -0.38 -21.36
CA LYS A 129 1.91 -0.79 -22.76
C LYS A 129 3.33 -0.70 -23.32
N GLN A 130 4.14 0.25 -22.84
CA GLN A 130 5.50 0.52 -23.30
C GLN A 130 6.59 0.01 -22.35
N ALA A 131 6.18 -0.66 -21.26
CA ALA A 131 7.07 -1.14 -20.20
C ALA A 131 7.23 -2.69 -20.28
N PRO A 132 8.18 -3.20 -21.09
CA PRO A 132 8.24 -4.61 -21.49
C PRO A 132 8.61 -5.59 -20.38
N SER A 133 8.88 -5.13 -19.18
CA SER A 133 9.30 -5.97 -18.05
C SER A 133 8.51 -5.64 -16.78
N THR A 134 7.37 -4.96 -16.91
CA THR A 134 6.57 -4.52 -15.77
C THR A 134 5.35 -5.40 -15.58
N ILE A 135 5.12 -5.83 -14.34
CA ILE A 135 3.96 -6.59 -13.89
C ILE A 135 3.28 -5.79 -12.77
N ILE A 136 1.97 -5.56 -12.91
CA ILE A 136 1.18 -4.85 -11.90
C ILE A 136 0.24 -5.83 -11.21
N PHE A 137 0.28 -5.88 -9.89
CA PHE A 137 -0.63 -6.67 -9.04
C PHE A 137 -1.66 -5.76 -8.40
N SER A 138 -2.93 -6.14 -8.48
CA SER A 138 -4.02 -5.36 -7.87
C SER A 138 -5.15 -6.24 -7.35
N PHE A 139 -5.77 -5.82 -6.24
CA PHE A 139 -6.99 -6.41 -5.69
C PHE A 139 -8.25 -5.63 -6.07
N ARG A 140 -8.11 -4.49 -6.72
CA ARG A 140 -9.20 -3.74 -7.34
C ARG A 140 -9.11 -3.78 -8.85
N GLY A 141 -10.24 -3.60 -9.52
CA GLY A 141 -10.25 -3.41 -10.97
C GLY A 141 -9.50 -2.13 -11.34
N LEU A 142 -8.51 -2.25 -12.23
CA LEU A 142 -7.82 -1.12 -12.85
C LEU A 142 -8.43 -0.83 -14.22
N SER A 143 -8.18 0.36 -14.74
CA SER A 143 -8.68 0.78 -16.06
C SER A 143 -8.20 -0.17 -17.16
N ASP A 144 -9.13 -0.64 -17.96
CA ASP A 144 -8.81 -1.41 -19.16
C ASP A 144 -8.24 -0.43 -20.22
N ILE A 145 -7.00 -0.67 -20.64
CA ILE A 145 -6.30 0.12 -21.65
C ILE A 145 -5.90 -0.82 -22.78
N GLU A 146 -6.17 -0.42 -24.01
CA GLU A 146 -5.84 -1.19 -25.20
C GLU A 146 -4.35 -1.53 -25.26
N GLY A 147 -4.03 -2.81 -25.42
CA GLY A 147 -2.66 -3.34 -25.43
C GLY A 147 -2.13 -3.81 -24.08
N ASN A 148 -2.89 -3.58 -22.99
CA ASN A 148 -2.65 -4.24 -21.71
C ASN A 148 -3.50 -5.50 -21.59
N HIS A 149 -2.95 -6.51 -20.95
CA HIS A 149 -3.60 -7.78 -20.67
C HIS A 149 -3.78 -7.95 -19.18
N LYS A 150 -4.82 -8.68 -18.79
CA LYS A 150 -5.07 -9.04 -17.40
C LYS A 150 -5.25 -10.54 -17.23
N VAL A 151 -4.72 -11.05 -16.13
CA VAL A 151 -4.93 -12.42 -15.68
C VAL A 151 -5.49 -12.36 -14.25
N VAL A 152 -6.61 -13.01 -14.03
CA VAL A 152 -7.16 -13.17 -12.66
C VAL A 152 -6.54 -14.44 -12.10
N LEU A 153 -5.71 -14.30 -11.07
CA LEU A 153 -5.03 -15.44 -10.41
C LEU A 153 -6.01 -16.18 -9.51
N SER A 154 -6.72 -15.45 -8.67
CA SER A 154 -7.73 -16.03 -7.78
C SER A 154 -8.80 -14.99 -7.43
N THR A 155 -9.89 -15.48 -6.87
CA THR A 155 -11.02 -14.70 -6.39
C THR A 155 -11.15 -14.86 -4.89
N ASP A 156 -11.38 -13.77 -4.18
CA ASP A 156 -11.56 -13.72 -2.74
C ASP A 156 -12.76 -12.83 -2.39
N TYR A 157 -13.14 -12.76 -1.13
CA TYR A 157 -14.23 -11.92 -0.66
C TYR A 157 -13.74 -10.91 0.38
N LEU A 158 -14.39 -9.76 0.45
CA LEU A 158 -14.10 -8.80 1.50
C LEU A 158 -14.75 -9.26 2.81
N SER A 159 -13.96 -9.26 3.87
CA SER A 159 -14.40 -9.61 5.22
C SER A 159 -14.07 -8.49 6.19
N ILE A 160 -14.87 -8.41 7.25
CA ILE A 160 -14.55 -7.60 8.42
C ILE A 160 -14.34 -8.48 9.63
N LEU A 161 -13.37 -8.11 10.44
CA LEU A 161 -13.12 -8.67 11.75
C LEU A 161 -13.67 -7.71 12.80
N VAL A 162 -14.62 -8.18 13.57
CA VAL A 162 -15.38 -7.40 14.55
C VAL A 162 -15.33 -8.06 15.93
N PRO A 163 -15.60 -7.34 17.02
CA PRO A 163 -15.77 -7.96 18.32
C PRO A 163 -16.83 -9.06 18.29
N GLU A 164 -16.61 -10.15 19.04
CA GLU A 164 -17.47 -11.36 19.00
C GLU A 164 -18.96 -11.08 19.22
N LYS A 165 -19.28 -10.08 20.05
CA LYS A 165 -20.66 -9.69 20.39
C LYS A 165 -21.36 -8.85 19.32
N VAL A 166 -20.64 -8.36 18.31
CA VAL A 166 -21.19 -7.50 17.26
C VAL A 166 -22.03 -8.30 16.29
N ASN A 167 -23.23 -7.84 15.99
CA ASN A 167 -24.10 -8.38 14.95
C ASN A 167 -24.29 -7.36 13.82
N HIS A 168 -25.07 -7.74 12.80
CA HIS A 168 -25.33 -6.88 11.64
C HIS A 168 -26.08 -5.59 12.01
N GLU A 169 -26.95 -5.63 13.01
CA GLU A 169 -27.72 -4.46 13.46
C GLU A 169 -26.79 -3.38 14.02
N HIS A 170 -25.77 -3.77 14.82
CA HIS A 170 -24.74 -2.84 15.31
C HIS A 170 -23.97 -2.15 14.18
N LEU A 171 -23.70 -2.86 13.07
CA LEU A 171 -22.97 -2.31 11.93
C LEU A 171 -23.80 -1.28 11.12
N CYS A 172 -25.11 -1.31 11.27
CA CYS A 172 -26.04 -0.34 10.68
C CYS A 172 -26.47 0.76 11.66
N ASP A 173 -26.04 0.68 12.92
CA ASP A 173 -26.35 1.68 13.95
C ASP A 173 -25.31 2.81 13.94
N PRO A 174 -25.73 4.07 13.65
CA PRO A 174 -24.82 5.20 13.62
C PRO A 174 -24.13 5.46 14.97
N ASP A 175 -24.83 5.29 16.08
CA ASP A 175 -24.27 5.55 17.42
C ASP A 175 -23.19 4.53 17.77
N TYR A 176 -23.40 3.26 17.44
CA TYR A 176 -22.38 2.22 17.59
C TYR A 176 -21.19 2.48 16.67
N MET A 177 -21.42 2.70 15.40
CA MET A 177 -20.36 2.90 14.40
C MET A 177 -19.56 4.18 14.64
N HIS A 178 -20.14 5.19 15.31
CA HIS A 178 -19.39 6.39 15.71
C HIS A 178 -18.31 6.09 16.77
N LEU A 179 -18.55 5.08 17.60
CA LEU A 179 -17.62 4.67 18.66
C LEU A 179 -16.58 3.64 18.21
N VAL A 180 -16.84 2.93 17.13
CA VAL A 180 -16.04 1.77 16.69
C VAL A 180 -15.45 2.01 15.29
N PRO A 181 -14.24 2.61 15.21
CA PRO A 181 -13.60 2.92 13.93
C PRO A 181 -13.11 1.68 13.20
N VAL A 182 -12.99 1.79 11.89
CA VAL A 182 -12.17 0.87 11.10
C VAL A 182 -10.71 1.29 11.18
N LEU A 183 -9.87 0.40 11.73
CA LEU A 183 -8.44 0.65 11.83
C LEU A 183 -7.78 0.50 10.47
N ILE A 184 -6.96 1.48 10.11
CA ILE A 184 -6.13 1.45 8.91
C ILE A 184 -4.70 1.76 9.30
N LYS A 185 -3.77 0.93 8.81
CA LYS A 185 -2.35 1.21 8.98
C LYS A 185 -1.97 2.53 8.30
N SER A 186 -1.26 3.39 9.01
CA SER A 186 -0.73 4.65 8.48
C SER A 186 0.10 4.40 7.22
N SER A 187 -0.16 5.17 6.17
CA SER A 187 0.44 5.03 4.85
C SER A 187 0.44 6.36 4.13
N PRO A 188 1.41 6.63 3.23
CA PRO A 188 1.34 7.77 2.31
C PRO A 188 0.09 7.80 1.44
N TYR A 189 -0.53 6.64 1.22
CA TYR A 189 -1.72 6.45 0.37
C TYR A 189 -3.02 6.31 1.18
N ILE A 190 -3.03 6.79 2.41
CA ILE A 190 -4.15 6.57 3.34
C ILE A 190 -5.48 7.07 2.79
N GLU A 191 -5.50 8.22 2.12
CA GLU A 191 -6.73 8.79 1.56
C GLU A 191 -7.26 7.95 0.39
N GLN A 192 -6.38 7.41 -0.46
CA GLN A 192 -6.76 6.51 -1.54
C GLN A 192 -7.34 5.20 -0.98
N ILE A 193 -6.72 4.64 0.06
CA ILE A 193 -7.20 3.43 0.73
C ILE A 193 -8.58 3.67 1.37
N LYS A 194 -8.76 4.78 2.11
CA LYS A 194 -10.04 5.16 2.71
C LYS A 194 -11.14 5.30 1.65
N ASN A 195 -10.83 5.97 0.54
CA ASN A 195 -11.78 6.17 -0.55
C ASN A 195 -12.19 4.83 -1.19
N CYS A 196 -11.24 3.93 -1.46
CA CYS A 196 -11.51 2.61 -1.99
C CYS A 196 -12.40 1.79 -1.05
N LEU A 197 -12.08 1.74 0.25
CA LEU A 197 -12.85 1.00 1.24
C LEU A 197 -14.23 1.60 1.45
N SER A 198 -14.34 2.94 1.54
CA SER A 198 -15.63 3.62 1.65
C SER A 198 -16.54 3.31 0.46
N PHE A 199 -16.00 3.33 -0.75
CA PHE A 199 -16.76 2.98 -1.95
C PHE A 199 -17.24 1.54 -1.94
N SER A 200 -16.36 0.60 -1.57
CA SER A 200 -16.70 -0.84 -1.53
C SER A 200 -17.72 -1.16 -0.44
N LEU A 201 -17.59 -0.56 0.75
CA LEU A 201 -18.37 -0.93 1.93
C LEU A 201 -19.61 -0.09 2.17
N LYS A 202 -19.89 0.92 1.34
CA LYS A 202 -20.99 1.90 1.54
C LYS A 202 -22.37 1.29 1.81
N ASN A 203 -22.66 0.13 1.21
CA ASN A 203 -23.96 -0.54 1.36
C ASN A 203 -24.03 -1.43 2.60
N HIS A 204 -22.86 -1.83 3.16
CA HIS A 204 -22.77 -2.71 4.32
C HIS A 204 -22.45 -1.97 5.60
N LEU A 205 -21.65 -0.90 5.51
CA LEU A 205 -21.22 -0.06 6.61
C LEU A 205 -21.47 1.41 6.27
N PRO A 206 -22.74 1.88 6.32
CA PRO A 206 -23.09 3.23 5.87
C PRO A 206 -22.48 4.36 6.72
N PHE A 207 -22.15 4.07 7.99
CA PHE A 207 -21.59 5.04 8.94
C PHE A 207 -20.10 4.78 9.21
N LEU A 208 -19.40 4.28 8.20
CA LEU A 208 -17.99 3.96 8.25
C LEU A 208 -17.13 5.20 8.55
N HIS A 209 -16.27 5.10 9.55
CA HIS A 209 -15.19 6.05 9.77
C HIS A 209 -13.88 5.33 10.08
N PHE A 210 -12.76 6.02 9.87
CA PHE A 210 -11.44 5.40 9.93
C PHE A 210 -10.57 6.03 11.01
N GLN A 211 -9.80 5.17 11.67
CA GLN A 211 -8.72 5.59 12.56
C GLN A 211 -7.39 5.09 12.02
N GLU A 212 -6.46 6.01 11.78
CA GLU A 212 -5.09 5.67 11.41
C GLU A 212 -4.31 5.18 12.61
N VAL A 213 -3.56 4.09 12.43
CA VAL A 213 -2.70 3.51 13.45
C VAL A 213 -1.35 3.10 12.85
N ASP A 214 -0.29 3.23 13.65
CA ASP A 214 1.05 2.76 13.25
C ASP A 214 1.34 1.31 13.65
N SER A 215 0.40 0.68 14.36
CA SER A 215 0.53 -0.69 14.82
C SER A 215 0.49 -1.70 13.68
N ASP A 216 1.03 -2.89 13.92
CA ASP A 216 0.89 -4.03 13.04
C ASP A 216 -0.52 -4.63 13.10
N LEU A 217 -0.80 -5.58 12.18
CA LEU A 217 -2.11 -6.22 12.10
C LEU A 217 -2.47 -6.98 13.38
N PHE A 218 -1.50 -7.60 14.04
CA PHE A 218 -1.77 -8.36 15.27
C PHE A 218 -2.27 -7.45 16.40
N ALA A 219 -1.60 -6.30 16.59
CA ALA A 219 -2.03 -5.32 17.59
C ALA A 219 -3.39 -4.69 17.23
N MET A 220 -3.67 -4.47 15.93
CA MET A 220 -5.00 -4.03 15.47
C MET A 220 -6.09 -5.06 15.84
N LEU A 221 -5.84 -6.34 15.61
CA LEU A 221 -6.78 -7.42 15.93
C LEU A 221 -6.99 -7.57 17.44
N TYR A 222 -5.96 -7.30 18.25
CA TYR A 222 -6.10 -7.24 19.70
C TYR A 222 -7.05 -6.11 20.13
N THR A 223 -6.99 -4.96 19.47
CA THR A 223 -7.93 -3.83 19.69
C THR A 223 -9.37 -4.24 19.34
N VAL A 224 -9.55 -5.00 18.24
CA VAL A 224 -10.85 -5.58 17.86
C VAL A 224 -11.37 -6.51 18.97
N ALA A 225 -10.54 -7.42 19.48
CA ALA A 225 -10.91 -8.37 20.53
C ALA A 225 -11.39 -7.67 21.82
N HIS A 226 -10.89 -6.46 22.09
CA HIS A 226 -11.32 -5.63 23.23
C HIS A 226 -12.58 -4.80 22.96
N GLY A 227 -13.19 -4.92 21.79
CA GLY A 227 -14.47 -4.29 21.49
C GLY A 227 -14.40 -2.86 20.95
N SER A 228 -13.20 -2.35 20.63
CA SER A 228 -12.98 -0.93 20.35
C SER A 228 -12.73 -0.60 18.87
N ALA A 229 -12.80 -1.59 17.96
CA ALA A 229 -12.46 -1.36 16.57
C ALA A 229 -12.98 -2.45 15.63
N ILE A 230 -12.86 -2.19 14.33
CA ILE A 230 -13.09 -3.11 13.21
C ILE A 230 -11.84 -3.13 12.34
N VAL A 231 -11.56 -4.29 11.71
CA VAL A 231 -10.49 -4.44 10.70
C VAL A 231 -11.09 -5.05 9.45
N VAL A 232 -10.69 -4.54 8.28
CA VAL A 232 -11.13 -5.02 6.96
C VAL A 232 -10.00 -5.80 6.31
N LEU A 233 -10.28 -7.03 5.89
CA LEU A 233 -9.30 -7.93 5.25
C LEU A 233 -9.98 -8.76 4.14
N PRO A 234 -9.21 -9.27 3.16
CA PRO A 234 -9.65 -10.40 2.35
C PRO A 234 -9.99 -11.62 3.23
N GLU A 235 -10.97 -12.42 2.83
CA GLU A 235 -11.42 -13.59 3.59
C GLU A 235 -10.28 -14.58 3.84
N SER A 236 -9.45 -14.87 2.83
CA SER A 236 -8.29 -15.74 2.94
C SER A 236 -7.32 -15.29 4.04
N MET A 237 -7.11 -13.99 4.20
CA MET A 237 -6.31 -13.46 5.31
C MET A 237 -7.05 -13.56 6.65
N ALA A 238 -8.33 -13.23 6.67
CA ALA A 238 -9.13 -13.27 7.90
C ALA A 238 -9.18 -14.69 8.50
N ASP A 239 -9.13 -15.72 7.65
CA ASP A 239 -9.11 -17.11 8.07
C ASP A 239 -7.81 -17.55 8.77
N ILE A 240 -6.69 -16.90 8.44
CA ILE A 240 -5.40 -17.18 9.10
C ILE A 240 -5.40 -16.65 10.55
N TYR A 241 -6.12 -15.56 10.82
CA TYR A 241 -6.07 -14.87 12.11
C TYR A 241 -7.29 -15.22 13.00
N GLN A 242 -7.26 -16.39 13.60
CA GLN A 242 -8.27 -16.79 14.59
C GLN A 242 -7.89 -16.30 15.98
N ILE A 243 -8.45 -15.18 16.41
CA ILE A 243 -8.21 -14.59 17.72
C ILE A 243 -9.47 -14.69 18.58
N LYS A 244 -9.30 -15.14 19.83
CA LYS A 244 -10.41 -15.20 20.80
C LYS A 244 -11.00 -13.81 21.01
N GLY A 245 -12.33 -13.71 20.95
CA GLY A 245 -13.04 -12.43 21.07
C GLY A 245 -13.23 -11.66 19.76
N VAL A 246 -12.75 -12.22 18.64
CA VAL A 246 -12.93 -11.67 17.30
C VAL A 246 -13.81 -12.59 16.48
N LYS A 247 -14.77 -12.02 15.75
CA LYS A 247 -15.66 -12.70 14.82
C LYS A 247 -15.44 -12.16 13.41
N LYS A 248 -15.42 -13.06 12.44
CA LYS A 248 -15.38 -12.74 11.01
C LYS A 248 -16.80 -12.61 10.45
N ILE A 249 -17.03 -11.58 9.64
CA ILE A 249 -18.23 -11.40 8.81
C ILE A 249 -17.75 -11.20 7.37
N THR A 250 -18.14 -12.10 6.47
CA THR A 250 -17.75 -12.05 5.04
C THR A 250 -18.92 -11.54 4.21
N PHE A 251 -18.62 -10.61 3.31
CA PHE A 251 -19.57 -10.07 2.33
C PHE A 251 -19.41 -10.80 1.01
N ARG A 252 -20.31 -11.76 0.70
CA ARG A 252 -20.25 -12.60 -0.50
C ARG A 252 -20.54 -11.87 -1.81
N ASP A 253 -21.08 -10.69 -1.75
CA ASP A 253 -21.29 -9.78 -2.88
C ASP A 253 -20.10 -8.82 -3.13
N LEU A 254 -19.16 -8.74 -2.20
CA LEU A 254 -17.94 -7.95 -2.35
C LEU A 254 -16.76 -8.84 -2.77
N ILE A 255 -16.68 -9.06 -4.07
CA ILE A 255 -15.66 -9.90 -4.69
C ILE A 255 -14.36 -9.11 -4.85
N ILE A 256 -13.26 -9.70 -4.44
CA ILE A 256 -11.89 -9.24 -4.67
C ILE A 256 -11.24 -10.15 -5.69
N ASN A 257 -10.84 -9.62 -6.83
CA ASN A 257 -10.06 -10.38 -7.81
C ASN A 257 -8.58 -10.05 -7.63
N LYS A 258 -7.78 -11.05 -7.28
CA LYS A 258 -6.32 -10.93 -7.31
C LYS A 258 -5.89 -10.94 -8.76
N THR A 259 -5.62 -9.77 -9.32
CA THR A 259 -5.41 -9.58 -10.76
C THR A 259 -4.01 -9.09 -11.06
N VAL A 260 -3.44 -9.64 -12.12
CA VAL A 260 -2.16 -9.23 -12.70
C VAL A 260 -2.40 -8.53 -14.03
N TYR A 261 -1.75 -7.38 -14.21
CA TYR A 261 -1.76 -6.64 -15.47
C TYR A 261 -0.35 -6.61 -16.06
N HIS A 262 -0.25 -6.83 -17.36
CA HIS A 262 1.01 -6.85 -18.11
C HIS A 262 0.77 -6.47 -19.57
N ASN A 263 1.84 -6.22 -20.33
CA ASN A 263 1.76 -6.15 -21.78
C ASN A 263 2.16 -7.49 -22.44
N LEU A 264 1.97 -7.62 -23.76
CA LEU A 264 2.31 -8.87 -24.46
C LEU A 264 3.79 -9.23 -24.36
N GLN A 265 4.68 -8.23 -24.46
CA GLN A 265 6.13 -8.47 -24.41
C GLN A 265 6.55 -9.00 -23.03
N THR A 266 5.93 -8.54 -21.95
CA THR A 266 6.17 -9.04 -20.60
C THR A 266 5.77 -10.52 -20.47
N LYS A 267 4.65 -10.92 -21.10
CA LYS A 267 4.19 -12.32 -21.07
C LYS A 267 5.15 -13.29 -21.74
N GLU A 268 5.90 -12.85 -22.74
CA GLU A 268 6.88 -13.66 -23.47
C GLU A 268 8.17 -13.90 -22.68
N LEU A 269 8.37 -13.16 -21.58
CA LEU A 269 9.54 -13.34 -20.72
C LEU A 269 9.41 -14.61 -19.85
N PRO A 270 10.44 -15.50 -19.84
CA PRO A 270 10.41 -16.69 -18.98
C PRO A 270 10.14 -16.36 -17.51
N ILE A 271 10.67 -15.25 -17.03
CA ILE A 271 10.51 -14.79 -15.65
C ILE A 271 9.05 -14.44 -15.31
N PHE A 272 8.22 -14.06 -16.30
CA PHE A 272 6.79 -13.80 -16.08
C PHE A 272 6.09 -15.04 -15.55
N ASN A 273 6.27 -16.17 -16.23
CA ASN A 273 5.65 -17.43 -15.83
C ASN A 273 6.12 -17.87 -14.45
N GLN A 274 7.41 -17.73 -14.14
CA GLN A 274 7.95 -18.04 -12.81
C GLN A 274 7.30 -17.17 -11.72
N VAL A 275 7.16 -15.86 -11.95
CA VAL A 275 6.49 -14.96 -10.99
C VAL A 275 5.04 -15.36 -10.79
N ILE A 276 4.32 -15.72 -11.87
CA ILE A 276 2.91 -16.10 -11.79
C ILE A 276 2.75 -17.42 -11.05
N GLU A 277 3.51 -18.46 -11.40
CA GLU A 277 3.47 -19.78 -10.74
C GLU A 277 3.72 -19.66 -9.22
N ILE A 278 4.77 -18.95 -8.82
CA ILE A 278 5.07 -18.74 -7.39
C ILE A 278 3.91 -18.05 -6.67
N ILE A 279 3.28 -17.06 -7.30
CA ILE A 279 2.20 -16.29 -6.66
C ILE A 279 0.86 -17.05 -6.70
N GLU A 280 0.60 -17.84 -7.74
CA GLU A 280 -0.58 -18.72 -7.82
C GLU A 280 -0.56 -19.79 -6.74
N ASP A 281 0.59 -20.39 -6.47
CA ASP A 281 0.76 -21.38 -5.38
C ASP A 281 0.50 -20.80 -3.98
N LEU A 282 0.49 -19.46 -3.87
CA LEU A 282 0.26 -18.71 -2.63
C LEU A 282 -1.14 -18.07 -2.57
N ALA A 283 -1.89 -18.12 -3.64
CA ALA A 283 -3.18 -17.44 -3.79
C ALA A 283 -4.35 -18.31 -3.36
#